data_d22d91272b5e1b0dc91569829bf54958
#
_entry.id   d22d91272b5e1b0dc91569829bf54958
#
_cell.length_a   1.000
_cell.length_b   1.000
_cell.length_c   1.000
_cell.angle_alpha   90.00
_cell.angle_beta   90.00
_cell.angle_gamma   90.00
#
_symmetry.space_group_name_H-M   'P 1'
#
loop_
_entity.id
_entity.type
_entity.pdbx_description
1 polymer ?
#
loop_
_entity_poly.entity_id
_entity_poly.type
_entity_poly.pdbx_seq_one_letter_code
_entity_poly.pdbx_strand_id
1 'polypeptide(L)'
;MIITATSPAVSMRRLEWDSAHFGVSVAEIPSPDLTDDELRDVLTAARDEGVSLLYWATRRDRTLPPDLLSEYHGLTANHRAKFVAPAEPETAGSTPTTRGTQPAYRVFEWPRGAATRGLLDLSIVAGGHSRFQVDQRIPVEKFHGLYETWMTRSTLHELADVVLVAAPLDAADDLVGTITLSETAGAGQIGLLAVREDHRARGVATLLMTAAHDWLRLRGATELTVVTQLENYAACQLYSRWNCELAEVRLWFHFWPQLAEPR
;
A
#
# COMPACT_ATOMS: atom_id res chain seq x y z
N MET A 1 13.35 -40.06 -30.63
CA MET A 1 12.42 -39.84 -29.52
C MET A 1 12.74 -38.45 -28.95
N ILE A 2 12.01 -37.44 -29.42
CA ILE A 2 12.22 -36.04 -29.02
C ILE A 2 11.47 -35.86 -27.69
N ILE A 3 12.22 -35.68 -26.62
CA ILE A 3 11.65 -35.31 -25.32
C ILE A 3 11.38 -33.80 -25.40
N THR A 4 10.14 -33.41 -25.61
CA THR A 4 9.70 -32.05 -25.40
C THR A 4 9.83 -31.75 -23.91
N ALA A 5 10.79 -30.91 -23.54
CA ALA A 5 10.87 -30.34 -22.19
C ALA A 5 9.60 -29.52 -21.96
N THR A 6 8.73 -29.99 -21.10
CA THR A 6 7.65 -29.21 -20.51
C THR A 6 8.31 -28.06 -19.77
N SER A 7 8.01 -26.82 -20.17
CA SER A 7 8.35 -25.61 -19.44
C SER A 7 7.95 -25.80 -17.97
N PRO A 8 8.73 -25.35 -16.98
CA PRO A 8 8.31 -25.47 -15.58
C PRO A 8 6.97 -24.77 -15.44
N ALA A 9 5.97 -25.52 -14.99
CA ALA A 9 4.62 -25.00 -14.83
C ALA A 9 4.69 -23.72 -13.98
N VAL A 10 4.32 -22.59 -14.56
CA VAL A 10 4.24 -21.34 -13.83
C VAL A 10 3.19 -21.53 -12.75
N SER A 11 3.61 -21.42 -11.48
CA SER A 11 2.77 -21.72 -10.34
C SER A 11 2.06 -20.46 -9.84
N MET A 12 0.84 -20.61 -9.37
CA MET A 12 0.18 -19.62 -8.53
C MET A 12 0.32 -19.99 -7.05
N ARG A 13 0.27 -19.00 -6.16
CA ARG A 13 0.31 -19.17 -4.73
C ARG A 13 -1.03 -18.75 -4.10
N ARG A 14 -1.67 -19.65 -3.36
CA ARG A 14 -2.88 -19.33 -2.61
C ARG A 14 -2.58 -18.32 -1.50
N LEU A 15 -3.47 -17.35 -1.32
CA LEU A 15 -3.39 -16.34 -0.28
C LEU A 15 -4.50 -16.59 0.74
N GLU A 16 -4.17 -17.34 1.80
CA GLU A 16 -5.15 -17.81 2.78
C GLU A 16 -5.81 -16.65 3.53
N TRP A 17 -5.00 -15.68 3.97
CA TRP A 17 -5.52 -14.51 4.68
C TRP A 17 -6.46 -13.67 3.80
N ASP A 18 -6.06 -13.37 2.56
CA ASP A 18 -6.89 -12.64 1.59
C ASP A 18 -8.18 -13.42 1.31
N SER A 19 -8.07 -14.74 1.13
CA SER A 19 -9.24 -15.59 0.87
C SER A 19 -10.24 -15.54 2.03
N ALA A 20 -9.78 -15.65 3.26
CA ALA A 20 -10.63 -15.55 4.45
C ALA A 20 -11.24 -14.14 4.58
N HIS A 21 -10.45 -13.08 4.33
CA HIS A 21 -10.90 -11.71 4.43
C HIS A 21 -11.94 -11.36 3.35
N PHE A 22 -11.66 -11.66 2.07
CA PHE A 22 -12.58 -11.35 0.97
C PHE A 22 -13.75 -12.34 0.87
N GLY A 23 -13.64 -13.53 1.46
CA GLY A 23 -14.67 -14.56 1.40
C GLY A 23 -14.74 -15.28 0.04
N VAL A 24 -13.67 -15.20 -0.75
CA VAL A 24 -13.52 -15.86 -2.04
C VAL A 24 -12.13 -16.47 -2.15
N SER A 25 -11.91 -17.42 -3.06
CA SER A 25 -10.58 -18.00 -3.28
C SER A 25 -9.65 -16.97 -3.94
N VAL A 26 -8.58 -16.60 -3.25
CA VAL A 26 -7.58 -15.62 -3.73
C VAL A 26 -6.22 -16.28 -3.92
N ALA A 27 -5.55 -15.95 -5.02
CA ALA A 27 -4.18 -16.37 -5.28
C ALA A 27 -3.36 -15.24 -5.91
N GLU A 28 -2.06 -15.43 -6.01
CA GLU A 28 -1.16 -14.54 -6.75
C GLU A 28 -0.24 -15.33 -7.68
N ILE A 29 0.22 -14.68 -8.75
CA ILE A 29 1.28 -15.16 -9.63
C ILE A 29 2.60 -14.57 -9.11
N PRO A 30 3.54 -15.40 -8.61
CA PRO A 30 4.81 -14.90 -8.06
C PRO A 30 5.77 -14.38 -9.13
N SER A 31 5.73 -14.95 -10.35
CA SER A 31 6.62 -14.54 -11.45
C SER A 31 6.17 -13.22 -12.07
N PRO A 32 7.01 -12.17 -12.09
CA PRO A 32 6.66 -10.89 -12.72
C PRO A 32 6.76 -10.90 -14.23
N ASP A 33 7.49 -11.86 -14.81
CA ASP A 33 7.83 -11.89 -16.22
C ASP A 33 7.22 -13.14 -16.87
N LEU A 34 6.00 -13.01 -17.39
CA LEU A 34 5.32 -14.05 -18.16
C LEU A 34 5.06 -13.55 -19.57
N THR A 35 5.17 -14.45 -20.55
CA THR A 35 4.59 -14.24 -21.89
C THR A 35 3.07 -14.25 -21.81
N ASP A 36 2.40 -13.83 -22.87
CA ASP A 36 0.92 -13.85 -22.94
C ASP A 36 0.38 -15.28 -22.87
N ASP A 37 1.07 -16.23 -23.51
CA ASP A 37 0.69 -17.65 -23.51
C ASP A 37 0.85 -18.27 -22.12
N GLU A 38 1.98 -18.04 -21.44
CA GLU A 38 2.19 -18.51 -20.07
C GLU A 38 1.17 -17.91 -19.10
N LEU A 39 0.84 -16.62 -19.25
CA LEU A 39 -0.18 -15.98 -18.43
C LEU A 39 -1.57 -16.60 -18.68
N ARG A 40 -1.91 -16.87 -19.95
CA ARG A 40 -3.17 -17.55 -20.33
C ARG A 40 -3.27 -18.94 -19.71
N ASP A 41 -2.17 -19.71 -19.73
CA ASP A 41 -2.12 -21.05 -19.12
C ASP A 41 -2.39 -20.96 -17.61
N VAL A 42 -1.75 -20.00 -16.90
CA VAL A 42 -1.98 -19.80 -15.46
C VAL A 42 -3.41 -19.34 -15.16
N LEU A 43 -3.96 -18.44 -15.97
CA LEU A 43 -5.34 -17.95 -15.80
C LEU A 43 -6.36 -19.07 -16.04
N THR A 44 -6.10 -19.95 -17.03
CA THR A 44 -6.90 -21.14 -17.28
C THR A 44 -6.84 -22.09 -16.08
N ALA A 45 -5.65 -22.40 -15.60
CA ALA A 45 -5.46 -23.25 -14.41
C ALA A 45 -6.14 -22.63 -13.18
N ALA A 46 -6.04 -21.32 -12.97
CA ALA A 46 -6.71 -20.63 -11.89
C ALA A 46 -8.24 -20.79 -11.97
N ARG A 47 -8.83 -20.68 -13.17
CA ARG A 47 -10.25 -20.93 -13.40
C ARG A 47 -10.63 -22.38 -13.09
N ASP A 48 -9.86 -23.33 -13.57
CA ASP A 48 -10.12 -24.77 -13.36
C ASP A 48 -10.00 -25.19 -11.88
N GLU A 49 -9.08 -24.53 -11.13
CA GLU A 49 -8.89 -24.72 -9.70
C GLU A 49 -9.84 -23.92 -8.82
N GLY A 50 -10.77 -23.16 -9.38
CA GLY A 50 -11.76 -22.39 -8.64
C GLY A 50 -11.21 -21.12 -7.95
N VAL A 51 -10.12 -20.52 -8.48
CA VAL A 51 -9.62 -19.23 -7.99
C VAL A 51 -10.56 -18.14 -8.47
N SER A 52 -11.12 -17.38 -7.53
CA SER A 52 -12.06 -16.28 -7.85
C SER A 52 -11.33 -14.99 -8.16
N LEU A 53 -10.27 -14.66 -7.41
CA LEU A 53 -9.48 -13.44 -7.59
C LEU A 53 -8.00 -13.80 -7.67
N LEU A 54 -7.35 -13.44 -8.77
CA LEU A 54 -5.94 -13.69 -8.99
C LEU A 54 -5.18 -12.37 -9.15
N TYR A 55 -4.13 -12.18 -8.37
CA TYR A 55 -3.25 -11.02 -8.45
C TYR A 55 -2.02 -11.32 -9.31
N TRP A 56 -1.61 -10.34 -10.09
CA TRP A 56 -0.33 -10.37 -10.78
C TRP A 56 0.35 -9.02 -10.73
N ALA A 57 1.61 -9.01 -10.26
CA ALA A 57 2.48 -7.83 -10.26
C ALA A 57 3.58 -8.03 -11.30
N THR A 58 3.64 -7.15 -12.28
CA THR A 58 4.58 -7.24 -13.40
C THR A 58 5.33 -5.92 -13.61
N ARG A 59 6.14 -5.85 -14.68
CA ARG A 59 6.88 -4.64 -15.05
C ARG A 59 5.94 -3.47 -15.36
N ARG A 60 6.41 -2.27 -15.13
CA ARG A 60 5.66 -1.02 -15.26
C ARG A 60 5.01 -0.82 -16.63
N ASP A 61 5.70 -1.24 -17.68
CA ASP A 61 5.36 -1.00 -19.10
C ASP A 61 4.59 -2.16 -19.75
N ARG A 62 4.18 -3.15 -18.96
CA ARG A 62 3.45 -4.32 -19.47
C ARG A 62 2.07 -3.95 -19.98
N THR A 63 1.80 -4.26 -21.23
CA THR A 63 0.47 -4.17 -21.84
C THR A 63 -0.03 -5.57 -22.13
N LEU A 64 -1.28 -5.85 -21.85
CA LEU A 64 -1.91 -7.14 -22.11
C LEU A 64 -2.86 -7.06 -23.31
N PRO A 65 -3.01 -8.16 -24.06
CA PRO A 65 -3.99 -8.25 -25.13
C PRO A 65 -5.42 -8.02 -24.61
N PRO A 66 -6.26 -7.24 -25.33
CA PRO A 66 -7.63 -6.98 -24.91
C PRO A 66 -8.49 -8.22 -24.76
N ASP A 67 -8.27 -9.24 -25.60
CA ASP A 67 -8.96 -10.52 -25.53
C ASP A 67 -8.66 -11.28 -24.24
N LEU A 68 -7.40 -11.29 -23.79
CA LEU A 68 -6.99 -11.89 -22.52
C LEU A 68 -7.64 -11.17 -21.33
N LEU A 69 -7.63 -9.83 -21.34
CA LEU A 69 -8.30 -9.05 -20.30
C LEU A 69 -9.80 -9.31 -20.27
N SER A 70 -10.44 -9.42 -21.44
CA SER A 70 -11.87 -9.72 -21.53
C SER A 70 -12.21 -11.11 -21.04
N GLU A 71 -11.47 -12.13 -21.51
CA GLU A 71 -11.72 -13.54 -21.20
C GLU A 71 -11.62 -13.86 -19.71
N TYR A 72 -10.69 -13.22 -19.00
CA TYR A 72 -10.46 -13.48 -17.58
C TYR A 72 -10.88 -12.30 -16.68
N HIS A 73 -11.71 -11.40 -17.21
CA HIS A 73 -12.19 -10.20 -16.51
C HIS A 73 -11.06 -9.43 -15.83
N GLY A 74 -9.97 -9.24 -16.57
CA GLY A 74 -8.75 -8.57 -16.11
C GLY A 74 -8.94 -7.07 -15.93
N LEU A 75 -8.34 -6.53 -14.90
CA LEU A 75 -8.30 -5.10 -14.60
C LEU A 75 -6.86 -4.67 -14.35
N THR A 76 -6.41 -3.61 -15.03
CA THR A 76 -5.23 -2.86 -14.62
C THR A 76 -5.56 -2.08 -13.36
N ALA A 77 -5.04 -2.51 -12.21
CA ALA A 77 -5.43 -1.95 -10.94
C ALA A 77 -4.68 -0.66 -10.60
N ASN A 78 -3.35 -0.70 -10.52
CA ASN A 78 -2.54 0.50 -10.27
C ASN A 78 -1.04 0.24 -10.50
N HIS A 79 -0.25 1.32 -10.47
CA HIS A 79 1.22 1.27 -10.46
C HIS A 79 1.72 1.41 -9.02
N ARG A 80 2.07 0.28 -8.39
CA ARG A 80 2.72 0.28 -7.08
C ARG A 80 4.13 0.83 -7.20
N ALA A 81 4.42 1.92 -6.49
CA ALA A 81 5.69 2.61 -6.46
C ALA A 81 6.38 2.43 -5.10
N LYS A 82 7.61 1.93 -5.12
CA LYS A 82 8.48 1.85 -3.94
C LYS A 82 9.45 3.02 -3.97
N PHE A 83 9.44 3.83 -2.92
CA PHE A 83 10.40 4.91 -2.69
C PHE A 83 11.36 4.51 -1.57
N VAL A 84 12.62 4.92 -1.70
CA VAL A 84 13.70 4.68 -0.74
C VAL A 84 14.45 5.97 -0.48
N ALA A 85 14.82 6.22 0.77
CA ALA A 85 15.68 7.32 1.17
C ALA A 85 16.67 6.87 2.22
N PRO A 86 17.85 7.51 2.36
CA PRO A 86 18.64 7.42 3.56
C PRO A 86 17.80 7.89 4.77
N ALA A 87 17.87 7.19 5.89
CA ALA A 87 17.15 7.60 7.11
C ALA A 87 17.72 8.89 7.71
N GLU A 88 19.01 9.18 7.45
CA GLU A 88 19.62 10.47 7.71
C GLU A 88 19.70 11.27 6.38
N PRO A 89 18.88 12.28 6.19
CA PRO A 89 19.07 13.18 5.05
C PRO A 89 20.41 13.93 5.24
N GLU A 90 21.28 13.87 4.24
CA GLU A 90 22.60 14.58 4.23
C GLU A 90 22.50 16.10 4.37
N THR A 91 21.38 16.67 4.31
CA THR A 91 20.94 17.98 4.76
C THR A 91 19.43 17.93 4.84
N ALA A 92 18.84 18.00 6.01
CA ALA A 92 17.44 18.36 6.13
C ALA A 92 17.24 19.60 5.26
N GLY A 93 16.75 19.39 4.05
CA GLY A 93 16.24 20.50 3.24
C GLY A 93 15.31 21.23 4.19
N SER A 94 15.71 22.46 4.52
CA SER A 94 15.13 23.29 5.56
C SER A 94 13.69 22.92 5.80
N THR A 95 13.38 22.37 6.97
CA THR A 95 12.00 22.26 7.46
C THR A 95 11.31 23.50 6.93
N PRO A 96 10.21 23.43 6.18
CA PRO A 96 9.53 24.64 5.77
C PRO A 96 9.18 25.36 7.04
N THR A 97 10.07 26.27 7.44
CA THR A 97 9.86 27.14 8.59
C THR A 97 8.73 28.04 8.13
N THR A 98 7.52 27.67 8.44
CA THR A 98 6.41 28.61 8.42
C THR A 98 6.82 29.73 9.35
N ARG A 99 7.38 30.80 8.76
CA ARG A 99 7.78 31.98 9.48
C ARG A 99 6.56 32.47 10.29
N GLY A 100 6.64 32.32 11.60
CA GLY A 100 5.91 33.17 12.53
C GLY A 100 4.54 32.71 13.00
N THR A 101 4.03 31.51 12.66
CA THR A 101 2.83 30.95 13.30
C THR A 101 3.21 29.76 14.17
N GLN A 102 2.73 29.73 15.42
CA GLN A 102 2.84 28.54 16.26
C GLN A 102 2.23 27.36 15.49
N PRO A 103 2.82 26.14 15.61
CA PRO A 103 2.26 24.98 14.95
C PRO A 103 0.80 24.80 15.40
N ALA A 104 -0.14 24.77 14.45
CA ALA A 104 -1.55 24.57 14.74
C ALA A 104 -1.87 23.13 15.17
N TYR A 105 -0.89 22.23 15.04
CA TYR A 105 -1.02 20.79 15.28
C TYR A 105 0.12 20.29 16.15
N ARG A 106 -0.17 19.22 16.90
CA ARG A 106 0.82 18.41 17.61
C ARG A 106 0.86 17.00 17.02
N VAL A 107 2.04 16.35 17.08
CA VAL A 107 2.22 14.95 16.78
C VAL A 107 2.61 14.23 18.06
N PHE A 108 2.02 13.07 18.30
CA PHE A 108 2.32 12.25 19.48
C PHE A 108 2.15 10.76 19.13
N GLU A 109 2.76 9.91 19.95
CA GLU A 109 2.66 8.46 19.83
C GLU A 109 1.30 7.99 20.36
N TRP A 110 0.60 7.18 19.56
CA TRP A 110 -0.60 6.50 20.01
C TRP A 110 -0.23 5.37 20.98
N PRO A 111 -0.86 5.28 22.15
CA PRO A 111 -0.55 4.22 23.10
C PRO A 111 -0.95 2.86 22.51
N ARG A 112 -0.12 1.84 22.81
CA ARG A 112 -0.45 0.47 22.42
C ARG A 112 -1.83 0.08 22.95
N GLY A 113 -2.73 -0.33 22.07
CA GLY A 113 -4.10 -0.70 22.45
C GLY A 113 -5.09 -0.59 21.31
N ALA A 114 -6.36 -0.43 21.66
CA ALA A 114 -7.42 -0.36 20.67
C ALA A 114 -7.32 0.89 19.79
N ALA A 115 -7.56 0.71 18.49
CA ALA A 115 -7.75 1.83 17.58
C ALA A 115 -9.10 2.50 17.83
N THR A 116 -9.13 3.83 17.85
CA THR A 116 -10.39 4.59 17.88
C THR A 116 -11.00 4.66 16.48
N ARG A 117 -12.29 5.03 16.40
CA ARG A 117 -12.97 5.24 15.12
C ARG A 117 -12.21 6.24 14.24
N GLY A 118 -11.69 7.35 14.81
CA GLY A 118 -10.89 8.33 14.06
C GLY A 118 -9.63 7.72 13.41
N LEU A 119 -8.93 6.80 14.10
CA LEU A 119 -7.79 6.09 13.52
C LEU A 119 -8.21 5.11 12.41
N LEU A 120 -9.32 4.41 12.58
CA LEU A 120 -9.87 3.50 11.58
C LEU A 120 -10.27 4.28 10.32
N ASP A 121 -10.93 5.42 10.47
CA ASP A 121 -11.27 6.30 9.34
C ASP A 121 -10.04 6.82 8.60
N LEU A 122 -8.99 7.22 9.32
CA LEU A 122 -7.71 7.61 8.72
C LEU A 122 -7.04 6.46 7.95
N SER A 123 -7.17 5.23 8.42
CA SER A 123 -6.62 4.08 7.69
C SER A 123 -7.32 3.84 6.35
N ILE A 124 -8.64 4.02 6.28
CA ILE A 124 -9.41 3.96 5.04
C ILE A 124 -8.95 5.05 4.07
N VAL A 125 -8.71 6.27 4.58
CA VAL A 125 -8.14 7.39 3.77
C VAL A 125 -6.78 7.02 3.21
N ALA A 126 -5.90 6.33 3.98
CA ALA A 126 -4.60 5.87 3.49
C ALA A 126 -4.74 4.89 2.32
N GLY A 127 -5.80 4.08 2.31
CA GLY A 127 -6.11 3.08 1.28
C GLY A 127 -6.70 3.64 -0.01
N GLY A 128 -7.05 4.92 -0.08
CA GLY A 128 -7.87 5.50 -1.15
C GLY A 128 -7.33 5.37 -2.59
N HIS A 129 -6.04 5.09 -2.77
CA HIS A 129 -5.43 4.82 -4.09
C HIS A 129 -5.03 3.35 -4.28
N SER A 130 -5.41 2.48 -3.36
CA SER A 130 -5.01 1.06 -3.44
C SER A 130 -5.74 0.31 -4.55
N ARG A 131 -5.14 -0.79 -5.01
CA ARG A 131 -5.75 -1.71 -5.97
C ARG A 131 -7.11 -2.25 -5.50
N PHE A 132 -7.32 -2.32 -4.19
CA PHE A 132 -8.57 -2.80 -3.59
C PHE A 132 -9.71 -1.77 -3.67
N GLN A 133 -9.37 -0.48 -3.66
CA GLN A 133 -10.32 0.61 -3.89
C GLN A 133 -10.63 0.78 -5.38
N VAL A 134 -9.66 0.53 -6.25
CA VAL A 134 -9.83 0.68 -7.71
C VAL A 134 -10.69 -0.43 -8.30
N ASP A 135 -10.57 -1.66 -7.79
CA ASP A 135 -11.38 -2.79 -8.26
C ASP A 135 -12.78 -2.78 -7.62
N GLN A 136 -13.75 -2.23 -8.34
CA GLN A 136 -15.15 -2.09 -7.89
C GLN A 136 -15.88 -3.42 -7.66
N ARG A 137 -15.28 -4.56 -8.04
CA ARG A 137 -15.80 -5.91 -7.72
C ARG A 137 -15.50 -6.32 -6.29
N ILE A 138 -14.57 -5.62 -5.64
CA ILE A 138 -14.31 -5.80 -4.21
C ILE A 138 -15.34 -4.97 -3.44
N PRO A 139 -16.19 -5.60 -2.60
CA PRO A 139 -17.17 -4.88 -1.79
C PRO A 139 -16.51 -3.82 -0.91
N VAL A 140 -17.10 -2.65 -0.81
CA VAL A 140 -16.53 -1.50 -0.06
C VAL A 140 -16.28 -1.84 1.42
N GLU A 141 -17.13 -2.64 2.03
CA GLU A 141 -16.95 -3.12 3.40
C GLU A 141 -15.73 -4.04 3.57
N LYS A 142 -15.36 -4.78 2.52
CA LYS A 142 -14.14 -5.59 2.51
C LYS A 142 -12.90 -4.73 2.37
N PHE A 143 -12.95 -3.72 1.52
CA PHE A 143 -11.89 -2.72 1.43
C PHE A 143 -11.72 -1.98 2.77
N HIS A 144 -12.80 -1.50 3.39
CA HIS A 144 -12.73 -0.86 4.72
C HIS A 144 -12.15 -1.80 5.77
N GLY A 145 -12.69 -3.02 5.88
CA GLY A 145 -12.24 -4.01 6.84
C GLY A 145 -10.76 -4.39 6.71
N LEU A 146 -10.20 -4.37 5.50
CA LEU A 146 -8.77 -4.58 5.25
C LEU A 146 -7.93 -3.50 5.97
N TYR A 147 -8.25 -2.22 5.75
CA TYR A 147 -7.50 -1.11 6.33
C TYR A 147 -7.76 -0.93 7.81
N GLU A 148 -8.97 -1.16 8.28
CA GLU A 148 -9.30 -1.19 9.71
C GLU A 148 -8.53 -2.30 10.44
N THR A 149 -8.42 -3.49 9.82
CA THR A 149 -7.60 -4.59 10.35
C THR A 149 -6.12 -4.20 10.40
N TRP A 150 -5.62 -3.57 9.33
CA TRP A 150 -4.23 -3.10 9.30
C TRP A 150 -3.95 -2.11 10.43
N MET A 151 -4.79 -1.08 10.60
CA MET A 151 -4.62 -0.10 11.67
C MET A 151 -4.73 -0.75 13.06
N THR A 152 -5.73 -1.59 13.29
CA THR A 152 -5.90 -2.30 14.56
C THR A 152 -4.67 -3.13 14.93
N ARG A 153 -4.11 -3.87 13.98
CA ARG A 153 -2.89 -4.64 14.20
C ARG A 153 -1.65 -3.75 14.38
N SER A 154 -1.64 -2.58 13.73
CA SER A 154 -0.57 -1.60 13.92
C SER A 154 -0.60 -0.99 15.33
N THR A 155 -1.78 -0.63 15.85
CA THR A 155 -1.91 -0.11 17.22
C THR A 155 -1.64 -1.16 18.30
N LEU A 156 -1.75 -2.45 17.97
CA LEU A 156 -1.36 -3.57 18.83
C LEU A 156 0.14 -3.92 18.72
N HIS A 157 0.89 -3.22 17.90
CA HIS A 157 2.30 -3.46 17.59
C HIS A 157 2.56 -4.84 16.95
N GLU A 158 1.64 -5.31 16.12
CA GLU A 158 1.77 -6.53 15.33
C GLU A 158 2.26 -6.26 13.89
N LEU A 159 1.94 -5.08 13.33
CA LEU A 159 2.31 -4.67 11.97
C LEU A 159 3.13 -3.37 11.94
N ALA A 160 3.26 -2.68 13.05
CA ALA A 160 4.07 -1.47 13.21
C ALA A 160 4.67 -1.44 14.61
N ASP A 161 5.83 -0.83 14.76
CA ASP A 161 6.47 -0.62 16.06
C ASP A 161 5.93 0.64 16.75
N VAL A 162 5.42 1.58 15.94
CA VAL A 162 4.78 2.81 16.44
C VAL A 162 3.70 3.29 15.49
N VAL A 163 2.66 3.88 16.07
CA VAL A 163 1.66 4.69 15.38
C VAL A 163 1.77 6.12 15.90
N LEU A 164 2.14 7.06 15.02
CA LEU A 164 2.14 8.48 15.33
C LEU A 164 0.85 9.12 14.80
N VAL A 165 0.28 10.01 15.56
CA VAL A 165 -0.96 10.71 15.22
C VAL A 165 -0.78 12.20 15.31
N ALA A 166 -1.52 12.94 14.48
CA ALA A 166 -1.60 14.39 14.51
C ALA A 166 -2.98 14.85 14.91
N ALA A 167 -3.05 15.85 15.81
CA ALA A 167 -4.28 16.51 16.24
C ALA A 167 -4.07 18.02 16.35
N PRO A 168 -5.12 18.86 16.20
CA PRO A 168 -5.05 20.29 16.53
C PRO A 168 -4.66 20.51 18.00
N LEU A 169 -3.99 21.62 18.28
CA LEU A 169 -3.55 21.93 19.66
C LEU A 169 -4.72 22.16 20.63
N ASP A 170 -5.82 22.67 20.12
CA ASP A 170 -7.05 23.00 20.85
C ASP A 170 -8.07 21.85 20.88
N ALA A 171 -7.82 20.75 20.14
CA ALA A 171 -8.72 19.60 20.02
C ALA A 171 -7.93 18.29 19.97
N ALA A 172 -7.36 17.89 21.12
CA ALA A 172 -6.44 16.75 21.21
C ALA A 172 -7.02 15.40 20.77
N ASP A 173 -8.32 15.22 20.91
CA ASP A 173 -9.02 13.98 20.57
C ASP A 173 -9.49 13.96 19.10
N ASP A 174 -9.39 15.08 18.38
CA ASP A 174 -9.72 15.19 16.96
C ASP A 174 -8.51 14.78 16.11
N LEU A 175 -8.38 13.48 15.83
CA LEU A 175 -7.28 12.95 15.05
C LEU A 175 -7.44 13.33 13.56
N VAL A 176 -6.47 14.09 13.05
CA VAL A 176 -6.50 14.61 11.68
C VAL A 176 -5.45 14.00 10.76
N GLY A 177 -4.53 13.21 11.31
CA GLY A 177 -3.53 12.50 10.54
C GLY A 177 -2.87 11.39 11.32
N THR A 178 -2.29 10.43 10.60
CA THR A 178 -1.56 9.30 11.17
C THR A 178 -0.45 8.83 10.26
N ILE A 179 0.60 8.26 10.86
CA ILE A 179 1.65 7.50 10.18
C ILE A 179 2.02 6.28 11.02
N THR A 180 2.16 5.13 10.38
CA THR A 180 2.62 3.90 11.04
C THR A 180 4.03 3.57 10.58
N LEU A 181 4.90 3.20 11.52
CA LEU A 181 6.31 2.92 11.25
C LEU A 181 6.69 1.57 11.82
N SER A 182 7.55 0.88 11.12
CA SER A 182 8.33 -0.27 11.62
C SER A 182 9.81 -0.08 11.31
N GLU A 183 10.67 -0.70 12.11
CA GLU A 183 12.11 -0.73 11.90
C GLU A 183 12.59 -2.17 12.11
N THR A 184 13.38 -2.67 11.17
CA THR A 184 13.99 -3.99 11.28
C THR A 184 15.40 -3.95 10.71
N ALA A 185 16.40 -4.25 11.54
CA ALA A 185 17.81 -4.35 11.15
C ALA A 185 18.35 -3.09 10.42
N GLY A 186 17.94 -1.91 10.86
CA GLY A 186 18.36 -0.63 10.28
C GLY A 186 17.49 -0.16 9.10
N ALA A 187 16.50 -0.95 8.69
CA ALA A 187 15.56 -0.57 7.63
C ALA A 187 14.23 -0.08 8.21
N GLY A 188 13.97 1.21 8.08
CA GLY A 188 12.71 1.83 8.43
C GLY A 188 11.67 1.69 7.32
N GLN A 189 10.41 1.49 7.70
CA GLN A 189 9.30 1.41 6.75
C GLN A 189 8.09 2.23 7.21
N ILE A 190 7.54 3.01 6.30
CA ILE A 190 6.22 3.62 6.46
C ILE A 190 5.18 2.62 5.94
N GLY A 191 4.26 2.21 6.83
CA GLY A 191 3.15 1.33 6.46
C GLY A 191 1.94 2.09 5.94
N LEU A 192 1.36 2.96 6.78
CA LEU A 192 0.23 3.83 6.44
C LEU A 192 0.60 5.29 6.68
N LEU A 193 0.16 6.18 5.80
CA LEU A 193 0.21 7.63 6.00
C LEU A 193 -1.10 8.23 5.48
N ALA A 194 -1.80 8.97 6.33
CA ALA A 194 -3.02 9.66 5.96
C ALA A 194 -3.15 11.02 6.64
N VAL A 195 -3.80 11.94 5.95
CA VAL A 195 -4.28 13.22 6.49
C VAL A 195 -5.73 13.40 6.07
N ARG A 196 -6.59 13.70 7.04
CA ARG A 196 -8.00 13.97 6.83
C ARG A 196 -8.16 15.11 5.82
N GLU A 197 -9.12 15.01 4.94
CA GLU A 197 -9.25 15.86 3.75
C GLU A 197 -9.31 17.35 4.09
N ASP A 198 -10.12 17.73 5.08
CA ASP A 198 -10.30 19.09 5.55
C ASP A 198 -9.05 19.70 6.25
N HIS A 199 -8.03 18.88 6.54
CA HIS A 199 -6.74 19.28 7.12
C HIS A 199 -5.55 19.14 6.16
N ARG A 200 -5.79 18.80 4.89
CA ARG A 200 -4.74 18.75 3.87
C ARG A 200 -4.20 20.16 3.55
N ALA A 201 -3.01 20.21 2.97
CA ALA A 201 -2.29 21.45 2.62
C ALA A 201 -2.01 22.40 3.80
N ARG A 202 -2.15 21.92 5.06
CA ARG A 202 -1.88 22.67 6.29
C ARG A 202 -0.60 22.24 7.02
N GLY A 203 0.27 21.45 6.35
CA GLY A 203 1.56 21.01 6.91
C GLY A 203 1.49 19.73 7.76
N VAL A 204 0.30 19.14 7.98
CA VAL A 204 0.13 17.94 8.84
C VAL A 204 1.01 16.77 8.37
N ALA A 205 1.03 16.46 7.07
CA ALA A 205 1.87 15.40 6.54
C ALA A 205 3.37 15.67 6.76
N THR A 206 3.81 16.93 6.65
CA THR A 206 5.19 17.34 6.94
C THR A 206 5.55 17.11 8.40
N LEU A 207 4.66 17.46 9.33
CA LEU A 207 4.87 17.22 10.76
C LEU A 207 4.97 15.72 11.08
N LEU A 208 4.10 14.90 10.49
CA LEU A 208 4.16 13.45 10.64
C LEU A 208 5.46 12.86 10.07
N MET A 209 5.91 13.30 8.90
CA MET A 209 7.18 12.88 8.31
C MET A 209 8.38 13.31 9.15
N THR A 210 8.38 14.55 9.70
CA THR A 210 9.42 15.00 10.62
C THR A 210 9.52 14.06 11.83
N ALA A 211 8.38 13.80 12.50
CA ALA A 211 8.33 12.90 13.65
C ALA A 211 8.75 11.46 13.30
N ALA A 212 8.39 10.99 12.10
CA ALA A 212 8.81 9.68 11.59
C ALA A 212 10.33 9.58 11.42
N HIS A 213 10.97 10.59 10.81
CA HIS A 213 12.42 10.64 10.67
C HIS A 213 13.13 10.70 12.03
N ASP A 214 12.63 11.52 12.98
CA ASP A 214 13.19 11.58 14.33
C ASP A 214 13.08 10.22 15.04
N TRP A 215 11.94 9.55 14.92
CA TRP A 215 11.74 8.23 15.50
C TRP A 215 12.70 7.18 14.93
N LEU A 216 12.89 7.16 13.59
CA LEU A 216 13.81 6.25 12.90
C LEU A 216 15.27 6.54 13.27
N ARG A 217 15.67 7.81 13.29
CA ARG A 217 17.02 8.24 13.67
C ARG A 217 17.38 7.79 15.10
N LEU A 218 16.47 7.93 16.05
CA LEU A 218 16.65 7.50 17.44
C LEU A 218 16.86 5.98 17.56
N ARG A 219 16.43 5.21 16.56
CA ARG A 219 16.61 3.74 16.48
C ARG A 219 17.79 3.30 15.63
N GLY A 220 18.55 4.27 15.09
CA GLY A 220 19.70 3.99 14.25
C GLY A 220 19.33 3.41 12.88
N ALA A 221 18.14 3.67 12.39
CA ALA A 221 17.77 3.29 11.03
C ALA A 221 18.65 4.04 10.02
N THR A 222 19.13 3.33 8.99
CA THR A 222 19.98 3.87 7.93
C THR A 222 19.24 4.08 6.63
N GLU A 223 18.10 3.44 6.46
CA GLU A 223 17.26 3.51 5.26
C GLU A 223 15.79 3.70 5.66
N LEU A 224 15.05 4.44 4.86
CA LEU A 224 13.60 4.56 4.92
C LEU A 224 13.00 4.07 3.61
N THR A 225 12.03 3.17 3.71
CA THR A 225 11.23 2.68 2.59
C THR A 225 9.77 3.08 2.77
N VAL A 226 9.13 3.47 1.67
CA VAL A 226 7.68 3.66 1.61
C VAL A 226 7.11 3.17 0.29
N VAL A 227 5.90 2.63 0.35
CA VAL A 227 5.16 2.16 -0.82
C VAL A 227 3.90 3.00 -0.99
N THR A 228 3.67 3.46 -2.21
CA THR A 228 2.43 4.15 -2.61
C THR A 228 2.05 3.72 -4.03
N GLN A 229 1.15 4.45 -4.66
CA GLN A 229 0.77 4.29 -6.07
C GLN A 229 1.20 5.52 -6.85
N LEU A 230 1.65 5.37 -8.11
CA LEU A 230 2.01 6.53 -8.95
C LEU A 230 0.82 7.47 -9.15
N GLU A 231 -0.40 6.95 -9.10
CA GLU A 231 -1.64 7.69 -9.20
C GLU A 231 -1.90 8.58 -7.96
N ASN A 232 -1.23 8.29 -6.84
CA ASN A 232 -1.25 9.13 -5.63
C ASN A 232 -0.20 10.24 -5.74
N TYR A 233 -0.45 11.22 -6.63
CA TYR A 233 0.48 12.31 -6.89
C TYR A 233 0.87 13.10 -5.64
N ALA A 234 -0.05 13.25 -4.69
CA ALA A 234 0.21 13.97 -3.45
C ALA A 234 1.25 13.23 -2.58
N ALA A 235 1.13 11.92 -2.46
CA ALA A 235 2.12 11.11 -1.74
C ALA A 235 3.46 11.08 -2.47
N CYS A 236 3.47 10.89 -3.80
CA CYS A 236 4.69 10.91 -4.59
C CYS A 236 5.44 12.25 -4.43
N GLN A 237 4.73 13.38 -4.49
CA GLN A 237 5.33 14.70 -4.26
C GLN A 237 5.83 14.88 -2.82
N LEU A 238 5.10 14.35 -1.82
CA LEU A 238 5.54 14.38 -0.43
C LEU A 238 6.87 13.65 -0.29
N TYR A 239 6.95 12.39 -0.73
CA TYR A 239 8.16 11.58 -0.59
C TYR A 239 9.35 12.15 -1.37
N SER A 240 9.14 12.67 -2.58
CA SER A 240 10.22 13.35 -3.34
C SER A 240 10.79 14.57 -2.60
N ARG A 241 9.95 15.34 -1.86
CA ARG A 241 10.43 16.48 -1.04
C ARG A 241 11.25 16.02 0.17
N TRP A 242 11.10 14.76 0.57
CA TRP A 242 11.85 14.11 1.65
C TRP A 242 13.03 13.28 1.12
N ASN A 243 13.52 13.62 -0.08
CA ASN A 243 14.64 12.97 -0.76
C ASN A 243 14.45 11.44 -0.95
N CYS A 244 13.18 11.00 -1.00
CA CYS A 244 12.91 9.62 -1.35
C CYS A 244 12.99 9.45 -2.87
N GLU A 245 13.85 8.56 -3.33
CA GLU A 245 14.01 8.20 -4.72
C GLU A 245 13.08 7.05 -5.11
N LEU A 246 12.55 7.11 -6.33
CA LEU A 246 11.72 6.04 -6.87
C LEU A 246 12.60 4.85 -7.23
N ALA A 247 12.59 3.81 -6.41
CA ALA A 247 13.42 2.62 -6.57
C ALA A 247 12.79 1.55 -7.45
N GLU A 248 11.47 1.38 -7.39
CA GLU A 248 10.77 0.34 -8.16
C GLU A 248 9.34 0.78 -8.50
N VAL A 249 8.88 0.39 -9.70
CA VAL A 249 7.46 0.46 -10.08
C VAL A 249 7.02 -0.88 -10.61
N ARG A 250 5.90 -1.38 -10.09
CA ARG A 250 5.23 -2.58 -10.59
C ARG A 250 3.79 -2.27 -10.97
N LEU A 251 3.36 -2.78 -12.11
CA LEU A 251 1.99 -2.73 -12.56
C LEU A 251 1.22 -3.91 -11.98
N TRP A 252 0.12 -3.64 -11.29
CA TRP A 252 -0.73 -4.66 -10.72
C TRP A 252 -1.95 -4.91 -11.58
N PHE A 253 -2.22 -6.19 -11.80
CA PHE A 253 -3.45 -6.68 -12.42
C PHE A 253 -4.26 -7.48 -11.40
N HIS A 254 -5.57 -7.37 -11.48
CA HIS A 254 -6.54 -8.28 -10.88
C HIS A 254 -7.24 -9.02 -12.01
N PHE A 255 -7.36 -10.34 -11.86
CA PHE A 255 -8.16 -11.19 -12.75
C PHE A 255 -9.23 -11.89 -11.93
N TRP A 256 -10.40 -12.07 -12.54
CA TRP A 256 -11.55 -12.72 -11.93
C TRP A 256 -11.99 -13.93 -12.78
N PRO A 257 -11.20 -15.03 -12.83
CA PRO A 257 -11.39 -16.12 -13.78
C PRO A 257 -12.73 -16.86 -13.64
N GLN A 258 -13.40 -16.75 -12.48
CA GLN A 258 -14.69 -17.40 -12.18
C GLN A 258 -15.91 -16.56 -12.53
N LEU A 259 -15.76 -15.30 -12.93
CA LEU A 259 -16.93 -14.50 -13.31
C LEU A 259 -17.52 -15.05 -14.61
N ALA A 260 -18.84 -15.23 -14.62
CA ALA A 260 -19.55 -15.53 -15.86
C ALA A 260 -19.58 -14.28 -16.74
N GLU A 261 -19.51 -14.47 -18.07
CA GLU A 261 -19.73 -13.36 -19.00
C GLU A 261 -21.09 -12.71 -18.71
N PRO A 262 -21.18 -11.36 -18.74
CA PRO A 262 -22.47 -10.71 -18.67
C PRO A 262 -23.32 -11.17 -19.86
N ARG A 263 -24.51 -11.74 -19.56
CA ARG A 263 -25.48 -12.18 -20.55
C ARG A 263 -26.09 -11.00 -21.29
#